data_fb880f8686f60a1b9bd749757bb5a988
#
_entry.id   fb880f8686f60a1b9bd749757bb5a988
#
_cell.length_a   1.000
_cell.length_b   1.000
_cell.length_c   1.000
_cell.angle_alpha   90.00
_cell.angle_beta   90.00
_cell.angle_gamma   90.00
#
_symmetry.space_group_name_H-M   'P 1'
#
loop_
_entity.id
_entity.type
_entity.pdbx_description
1 polymer ?
#
loop_
_entity_poly.entity_id
_entity_poly.type
_entity_poly.pdbx_seq_one_letter_code
_entity_poly.pdbx_strand_id
1 'polypeptide(L)'
;MVKLFKKISLLIVVLFISGCTKKSFLIYEGVAMTIPYKIIIGDLIDKKSGQLISKKINETFSITDRIFNNWNPNSEISFINQASENLELSISLTLFEFLEEVETVFLLTKGLFDPTILPLKDLWLSKLKEGSVPSEEEVQMYKEAVGFEKIRLNKQNLTITKSNSNTRIDLCGIAKGHTVDLLIKTLKDNRICNAYVEWGGEIKTIGKHPIGRYWQVIPIKTLNTPIEINSCAIASSGNYEQEWTVENKTYTHIIHPKTGCPLEINEKSVQATTVLHEKCLYADAMATTLMLFPSKEESQLWAECQGLTTYIKGGDS
;
A
#
# COMPACT_ATOMS: atom_id res chain seq x y z
N MET A 1 -12.35 65.61 -65.82
CA MET A 1 -13.24 64.89 -64.92
C MET A 1 -12.52 63.61 -64.49
N VAL A 2 -11.85 63.65 -63.34
CA VAL A 2 -11.08 62.52 -62.84
C VAL A 2 -11.90 61.89 -61.70
N LYS A 3 -12.35 60.64 -61.88
CA LYS A 3 -13.08 59.90 -60.88
C LYS A 3 -12.10 59.28 -59.88
N LEU A 4 -12.18 59.72 -58.63
CA LEU A 4 -11.39 59.22 -57.45
C LEU A 4 -12.06 57.94 -56.91
N PHE A 5 -11.45 56.78 -57.14
CA PHE A 5 -11.86 55.51 -56.47
C PHE A 5 -11.31 55.46 -55.06
N LYS A 6 -12.17 55.62 -54.05
CA LYS A 6 -11.83 55.32 -52.65
C LYS A 6 -11.80 53.77 -52.45
N LYS A 7 -10.60 53.23 -52.21
CA LYS A 7 -10.43 51.84 -51.69
C LYS A 7 -10.83 51.81 -50.21
N ILE A 8 -11.95 51.17 -49.96
CA ILE A 8 -12.31 50.82 -48.58
C ILE A 8 -11.50 49.56 -48.20
N SER A 9 -10.53 49.72 -47.27
CA SER A 9 -9.78 48.64 -46.72
C SER A 9 -10.60 48.02 -45.57
N LEU A 10 -11.13 46.81 -45.77
CA LEU A 10 -11.88 46.07 -44.77
C LEU A 10 -10.89 45.45 -43.78
N LEU A 11 -10.75 46.05 -42.59
CA LEU A 11 -9.95 45.54 -41.51
C LEU A 11 -10.71 44.36 -40.85
N ILE A 12 -10.34 43.12 -41.18
CA ILE A 12 -10.87 41.93 -40.52
C ILE A 12 -10.17 41.82 -39.15
N VAL A 13 -10.86 42.22 -38.08
CA VAL A 13 -10.41 41.96 -36.69
C VAL A 13 -10.79 40.52 -36.37
N VAL A 14 -9.80 39.61 -36.40
CA VAL A 14 -9.94 38.26 -35.91
C VAL A 14 -9.85 38.32 -34.38
N LEU A 15 -10.99 38.33 -33.73
CA LEU A 15 -11.08 38.14 -32.29
C LEU A 15 -10.73 36.68 -31.96
N PHE A 16 -9.50 36.42 -31.51
CA PHE A 16 -9.15 35.18 -30.83
C PHE A 16 -9.90 35.15 -29.50
N ILE A 17 -11.04 34.48 -29.45
CA ILE A 17 -11.68 34.12 -28.21
C ILE A 17 -10.82 33.00 -27.60
N SER A 18 -9.81 33.37 -26.83
CA SER A 18 -9.14 32.42 -25.91
C SER A 18 -10.18 31.96 -24.92
N GLY A 19 -10.74 30.81 -25.17
CA GLY A 19 -11.60 30.13 -24.19
C GLY A 19 -10.81 29.90 -22.91
N CYS A 20 -11.03 30.76 -21.93
CA CYS A 20 -10.43 30.63 -20.62
C CYS A 20 -11.01 29.36 -19.95
N THR A 21 -10.32 28.23 -20.09
CA THR A 21 -10.68 26.99 -19.39
C THR A 21 -10.55 27.25 -17.90
N LYS A 22 -11.68 27.23 -17.20
CA LYS A 22 -11.69 27.42 -15.73
C LYS A 22 -10.89 26.32 -15.08
N LYS A 23 -9.75 26.66 -14.47
CA LYS A 23 -8.94 25.75 -13.67
C LYS A 23 -9.49 25.67 -12.25
N SER A 24 -9.44 24.50 -11.67
CA SER A 24 -9.89 24.24 -10.29
C SER A 24 -9.04 23.17 -9.61
N PHE A 25 -9.04 23.15 -8.30
CA PHE A 25 -8.56 22.00 -7.53
C PHE A 25 -9.52 20.83 -7.70
N LEU A 26 -9.00 19.63 -7.70
CA LEU A 26 -9.80 18.42 -7.88
C LEU A 26 -9.60 17.45 -6.73
N ILE A 27 -10.69 16.82 -6.34
CA ILE A 27 -10.72 15.73 -5.37
C ILE A 27 -11.35 14.54 -6.06
N TYR A 28 -10.70 13.38 -5.98
CA TYR A 28 -11.24 12.09 -6.41
C TYR A 28 -11.44 11.24 -5.18
N GLU A 29 -12.66 10.78 -4.98
CA GLU A 29 -13.04 9.87 -3.90
C GLU A 29 -13.82 8.70 -4.49
N GLY A 30 -13.62 7.51 -3.94
CA GLY A 30 -14.30 6.31 -4.40
C GLY A 30 -13.89 5.08 -3.61
N VAL A 31 -14.23 3.93 -4.16
CA VAL A 31 -13.89 2.62 -3.59
C VAL A 31 -13.18 1.80 -4.66
N ALA A 32 -12.03 1.26 -4.34
CA ALA A 32 -11.28 0.34 -5.19
C ALA A 32 -11.01 -0.94 -4.40
N MET A 33 -11.34 -2.11 -4.96
CA MET A 33 -11.18 -3.42 -4.29
C MET A 33 -11.75 -3.42 -2.86
N THR A 34 -12.98 -2.90 -2.69
CA THR A 34 -13.71 -2.72 -1.42
C THR A 34 -13.13 -1.71 -0.44
N ILE A 35 -12.00 -1.07 -0.76
CA ILE A 35 -11.28 -0.13 0.11
C ILE A 35 -11.52 1.31 -0.37
N PRO A 36 -11.92 2.25 0.51
CA PRO A 36 -12.09 3.64 0.15
C PRO A 36 -10.75 4.30 -0.19
N TYR A 37 -10.78 5.23 -1.14
CA TYR A 37 -9.64 6.07 -1.49
C TYR A 37 -10.02 7.54 -1.55
N LYS A 38 -9.01 8.39 -1.31
CA LYS A 38 -9.09 9.84 -1.46
C LYS A 38 -7.83 10.38 -2.12
N ILE A 39 -8.00 11.14 -3.20
CA ILE A 39 -6.89 11.79 -3.91
C ILE A 39 -7.23 13.27 -4.07
N ILE A 40 -6.36 14.14 -3.56
CA ILE A 40 -6.49 15.59 -3.66
C ILE A 40 -5.38 16.11 -4.56
N ILE A 41 -5.74 16.81 -5.63
CA ILE A 41 -4.79 17.49 -6.51
C ILE A 41 -4.66 18.94 -6.05
N GLY A 42 -3.45 19.32 -5.64
CA GLY A 42 -3.13 20.68 -5.18
C GLY A 42 -2.85 21.67 -6.33
N ASP A 43 -2.58 21.15 -7.52
CA ASP A 43 -2.36 21.97 -8.71
C ASP A 43 -3.70 22.40 -9.32
N LEU A 44 -3.70 23.60 -9.94
CA LEU A 44 -4.84 24.07 -10.72
C LEU A 44 -4.81 23.44 -12.12
N ILE A 45 -5.78 22.58 -12.40
CA ILE A 45 -5.89 21.86 -13.67
C ILE A 45 -7.23 22.13 -14.36
N ASP A 46 -7.22 22.05 -15.70
CA ASP A 46 -8.45 22.19 -16.49
C ASP A 46 -9.27 20.88 -16.48
N LYS A 47 -10.54 21.00 -16.90
CA LYS A 47 -11.49 19.88 -16.90
C LYS A 47 -11.01 18.66 -17.72
N LYS A 48 -10.36 18.89 -18.87
CA LYS A 48 -9.89 17.81 -19.75
C LYS A 48 -8.74 17.05 -19.11
N SER A 49 -7.78 17.77 -18.53
CA SER A 49 -6.69 17.17 -17.75
C SER A 49 -7.21 16.40 -16.55
N GLY A 50 -8.20 16.94 -15.83
CA GLY A 50 -8.85 16.24 -14.71
C GLY A 50 -9.51 14.93 -15.13
N GLN A 51 -10.22 14.89 -16.27
CA GLN A 51 -10.79 13.65 -16.80
C GLN A 51 -9.73 12.62 -17.17
N LEU A 52 -8.61 13.06 -17.76
CA LEU A 52 -7.48 12.17 -18.07
C LEU A 52 -6.88 11.58 -16.81
N ILE A 53 -6.66 12.39 -15.77
CA ILE A 53 -6.13 11.94 -14.48
C ILE A 53 -7.07 10.93 -13.83
N SER A 54 -8.37 11.18 -13.81
CA SER A 54 -9.37 10.22 -13.32
C SER A 54 -9.27 8.86 -14.01
N LYS A 55 -9.15 8.86 -15.33
CA LYS A 55 -8.94 7.64 -16.11
C LYS A 55 -7.65 6.91 -15.70
N LYS A 56 -6.55 7.64 -15.53
CA LYS A 56 -5.26 7.09 -15.13
C LYS A 56 -5.26 6.51 -13.71
N ILE A 57 -5.97 7.14 -12.77
CA ILE A 57 -6.19 6.61 -11.42
C ILE A 57 -6.91 5.26 -11.50
N ASN A 58 -7.99 5.17 -12.28
CA ASN A 58 -8.74 3.92 -12.45
C ASN A 58 -7.91 2.83 -13.14
N GLU A 59 -7.08 3.19 -14.14
CA GLU A 59 -6.14 2.27 -14.77
C GLU A 59 -5.13 1.71 -13.75
N THR A 60 -4.60 2.55 -12.85
CA THR A 60 -3.67 2.13 -11.78
C THR A 60 -4.35 1.13 -10.83
N PHE A 61 -5.57 1.42 -10.36
CA PHE A 61 -6.31 0.46 -9.52
C PHE A 61 -6.63 -0.84 -10.26
N SER A 62 -6.95 -0.78 -11.55
CA SER A 62 -7.19 -1.99 -12.36
C SER A 62 -5.92 -2.84 -12.51
N ILE A 63 -4.76 -2.22 -12.62
CA ILE A 63 -3.46 -2.92 -12.61
C ILE A 63 -3.23 -3.58 -11.26
N THR A 64 -3.46 -2.86 -10.16
CA THR A 64 -3.34 -3.40 -8.80
C THR A 64 -4.22 -4.63 -8.61
N ASP A 65 -5.49 -4.56 -9.01
CA ASP A 65 -6.44 -5.68 -8.86
C ASP A 65 -6.01 -6.92 -9.67
N ARG A 66 -5.54 -6.69 -10.90
CA ARG A 66 -5.14 -7.78 -11.79
C ARG A 66 -3.81 -8.43 -11.40
N ILE A 67 -2.90 -7.69 -10.77
CA ILE A 67 -1.55 -8.19 -10.48
C ILE A 67 -1.41 -8.62 -9.01
N PHE A 68 -1.80 -7.77 -8.06
CA PHE A 68 -1.43 -7.91 -6.65
C PHE A 68 -2.56 -8.40 -5.73
N ASN A 69 -3.81 -8.42 -6.20
CA ASN A 69 -4.95 -8.72 -5.35
C ASN A 69 -5.14 -10.22 -5.12
N ASN A 70 -4.80 -10.71 -3.95
CA ASN A 70 -4.99 -12.12 -3.56
C ASN A 70 -6.46 -12.57 -3.54
N TRP A 71 -7.40 -11.63 -3.43
CA TRP A 71 -8.84 -11.92 -3.41
C TRP A 71 -9.44 -12.02 -4.82
N ASN A 72 -8.71 -11.57 -5.84
CA ASN A 72 -9.08 -11.75 -7.23
C ASN A 72 -8.49 -13.09 -7.74
N PRO A 73 -9.32 -14.12 -7.99
CA PRO A 73 -8.82 -15.43 -8.44
C PRO A 73 -8.11 -15.39 -9.79
N ASN A 74 -8.31 -14.32 -10.56
CA ASN A 74 -7.70 -14.10 -11.87
C ASN A 74 -6.47 -13.17 -11.82
N SER A 75 -5.98 -12.82 -10.64
CA SER A 75 -4.76 -12.02 -10.50
C SER A 75 -3.50 -12.85 -10.71
N GLU A 76 -2.40 -12.20 -11.13
CA GLU A 76 -1.11 -12.89 -11.29
C GLU A 76 -0.66 -13.56 -9.98
N ILE A 77 -0.81 -12.89 -8.84
CA ILE A 77 -0.44 -13.48 -7.55
C ILE A 77 -1.29 -14.71 -7.20
N SER A 78 -2.57 -14.73 -7.57
CA SER A 78 -3.44 -15.88 -7.36
C SER A 78 -3.03 -17.09 -8.21
N PHE A 79 -2.58 -16.88 -9.44
CA PHE A 79 -2.02 -17.96 -10.26
C PHE A 79 -0.73 -18.54 -9.65
N ILE A 80 0.16 -17.69 -9.13
CA ILE A 80 1.36 -18.14 -8.43
C ILE A 80 0.97 -18.98 -7.19
N ASN A 81 0.01 -18.51 -6.42
CA ASN A 81 -0.47 -19.20 -5.21
C ASN A 81 -1.04 -20.59 -5.50
N GLN A 82 -1.63 -20.80 -6.68
CA GLN A 82 -2.21 -22.07 -7.12
C GLN A 82 -1.20 -23.00 -7.82
N ALA A 83 -0.02 -22.51 -8.17
CA ALA A 83 0.96 -23.29 -8.91
C ALA A 83 1.53 -24.45 -8.10
N SER A 84 1.93 -25.51 -8.79
CA SER A 84 2.69 -26.61 -8.22
C SER A 84 4.12 -26.19 -7.89
N GLU A 85 4.77 -26.93 -7.01
CA GLU A 85 6.20 -26.73 -6.72
C GLU A 85 7.06 -26.96 -7.96
N ASN A 86 8.16 -26.23 -8.04
CA ASN A 86 9.16 -26.28 -9.11
C ASN A 86 8.61 -25.97 -10.52
N LEU A 87 7.35 -25.52 -10.63
CA LEU A 87 6.81 -25.01 -11.89
C LEU A 87 7.31 -23.58 -12.12
N GLU A 88 8.03 -23.37 -13.21
CA GLU A 88 8.48 -22.03 -13.62
C GLU A 88 7.32 -21.29 -14.31
N LEU A 89 6.92 -20.16 -13.72
CA LEU A 89 5.83 -19.30 -14.21
C LEU A 89 6.40 -17.98 -14.73
N SER A 90 6.04 -17.59 -15.95
CA SER A 90 6.31 -16.25 -16.45
C SER A 90 5.38 -15.25 -15.74
N ILE A 91 5.95 -14.16 -15.27
CA ILE A 91 5.22 -13.08 -14.61
C ILE A 91 5.49 -11.73 -15.29
N SER A 92 4.61 -10.77 -15.09
CA SER A 92 4.81 -9.44 -15.61
C SER A 92 6.03 -8.76 -14.98
N LEU A 93 6.68 -7.86 -15.71
CA LEU A 93 7.76 -7.03 -15.17
C LEU A 93 7.30 -6.25 -13.93
N THR A 94 6.07 -5.79 -13.94
CA THR A 94 5.47 -5.04 -12.80
C THR A 94 5.41 -5.89 -11.53
N LEU A 95 5.00 -7.16 -11.64
CA LEU A 95 4.99 -8.07 -10.50
C LEU A 95 6.41 -8.45 -10.09
N PHE A 96 7.29 -8.66 -11.06
CA PHE A 96 8.68 -9.03 -10.80
C PHE A 96 9.39 -7.94 -9.98
N GLU A 97 9.37 -6.68 -10.45
CA GLU A 97 9.97 -5.53 -9.75
C GLU A 97 9.39 -5.34 -8.35
N PHE A 98 8.09 -5.53 -8.18
CA PHE A 98 7.46 -5.47 -6.88
C PHE A 98 7.94 -6.59 -5.95
N LEU A 99 8.07 -7.83 -6.43
CA LEU A 99 8.56 -8.95 -5.63
C LEU A 99 10.05 -8.81 -5.27
N GLU A 100 10.88 -8.15 -6.10
CA GLU A 100 12.25 -7.76 -5.71
C GLU A 100 12.25 -6.78 -4.50
N GLU A 101 11.31 -5.82 -4.46
CA GLU A 101 11.14 -4.93 -3.31
C GLU A 101 10.64 -5.69 -2.06
N VAL A 102 9.73 -6.65 -2.25
CA VAL A 102 9.23 -7.53 -1.17
C VAL A 102 10.36 -8.38 -0.59
N GLU A 103 11.21 -8.97 -1.43
CA GLU A 103 12.40 -9.72 -1.01
C GLU A 103 13.35 -8.83 -0.20
N THR A 104 13.55 -7.60 -0.66
CA THR A 104 14.38 -6.61 0.07
C THR A 104 13.83 -6.35 1.47
N VAL A 105 12.51 -6.20 1.62
CA VAL A 105 11.87 -6.02 2.92
C VAL A 105 12.02 -7.27 3.80
N PHE A 106 11.81 -8.46 3.23
CA PHE A 106 12.00 -9.73 3.94
C PHE A 106 13.43 -9.84 4.51
N LEU A 107 14.44 -9.56 3.69
CA LEU A 107 15.84 -9.61 4.10
C LEU A 107 16.17 -8.55 5.17
N LEU A 108 15.71 -7.31 4.98
CA LEU A 108 15.92 -6.20 5.91
C LEU A 108 15.33 -6.49 7.29
N THR A 109 14.15 -7.09 7.33
CA THR A 109 13.46 -7.47 8.57
C THR A 109 13.90 -8.81 9.14
N LYS A 110 14.86 -9.50 8.49
CA LYS A 110 15.31 -10.86 8.85
C LYS A 110 14.13 -11.83 8.99
N GLY A 111 13.17 -11.73 8.05
CA GLY A 111 11.99 -12.57 7.98
C GLY A 111 10.91 -12.25 9.02
N LEU A 112 10.95 -11.11 9.70
CA LEU A 112 9.82 -10.65 10.50
C LEU A 112 8.66 -10.20 9.60
N PHE A 113 8.94 -9.53 8.50
CA PHE A 113 7.98 -9.38 7.42
C PHE A 113 8.16 -10.54 6.44
N ASP A 114 7.22 -11.46 6.40
CA ASP A 114 7.23 -12.59 5.47
C ASP A 114 5.90 -12.68 4.73
N PRO A 115 5.87 -12.36 3.44
CA PRO A 115 4.63 -12.40 2.67
C PRO A 115 4.15 -13.83 2.41
N THR A 116 4.96 -14.88 2.68
CA THR A 116 4.53 -16.27 2.51
C THR A 116 3.65 -16.81 3.65
N ILE A 117 3.21 -15.92 4.54
CA ILE A 117 2.43 -16.23 5.75
C ILE A 117 1.02 -16.77 5.48
N LEU A 118 0.51 -16.70 4.25
CA LEU A 118 -0.87 -17.01 3.91
C LEU A 118 -1.35 -18.39 4.36
N PRO A 119 -0.57 -19.48 4.29
CA PRO A 119 -1.00 -20.79 4.80
C PRO A 119 -1.34 -20.77 6.29
N LEU A 120 -0.50 -20.16 7.11
CA LEU A 120 -0.74 -20.01 8.55
C LEU A 120 -1.92 -19.09 8.84
N LYS A 121 -2.05 -18.00 8.10
CA LYS A 121 -3.17 -17.08 8.24
C LYS A 121 -4.51 -17.77 7.98
N ASP A 122 -4.61 -18.57 6.93
CA ASP A 122 -5.82 -19.33 6.61
C ASP A 122 -6.15 -20.37 7.68
N LEU A 123 -5.15 -21.11 8.18
CA LEU A 123 -5.32 -22.06 9.28
C LEU A 123 -5.91 -21.37 10.52
N TRP A 124 -5.24 -20.31 10.98
CA TRP A 124 -5.68 -19.61 12.19
C TRP A 124 -7.04 -18.95 12.05
N LEU A 125 -7.29 -18.26 10.91
CA LEU A 125 -8.57 -17.60 10.69
C LEU A 125 -9.74 -18.60 10.60
N SER A 126 -9.52 -19.80 10.05
CA SER A 126 -10.53 -20.85 10.05
C SER A 126 -10.85 -21.30 11.48
N LYS A 127 -9.83 -21.67 12.25
CA LYS A 127 -9.99 -22.17 13.63
C LYS A 127 -10.61 -21.13 14.57
N LEU A 128 -10.12 -19.88 14.52
CA LEU A 128 -10.64 -18.80 15.36
C LEU A 128 -12.10 -18.47 15.07
N LYS A 129 -12.53 -18.54 13.79
CA LYS A 129 -13.95 -18.37 13.42
C LYS A 129 -14.83 -19.51 13.95
N GLU A 130 -14.28 -20.69 14.14
CA GLU A 130 -14.95 -21.86 14.74
C GLU A 130 -14.89 -21.85 16.27
N GLY A 131 -14.26 -20.83 16.88
CA GLY A 131 -14.10 -20.73 18.33
C GLY A 131 -13.06 -21.69 18.91
N SER A 132 -12.10 -22.11 18.10
CA SER A 132 -11.02 -23.02 18.50
C SER A 132 -9.64 -22.47 18.11
N VAL A 133 -8.58 -23.11 18.55
CA VAL A 133 -7.20 -22.84 18.14
C VAL A 133 -6.61 -24.09 17.47
N PRO A 134 -5.68 -23.95 16.51
CA PRO A 134 -5.00 -25.10 15.92
C PRO A 134 -4.06 -25.77 16.95
N SER A 135 -3.82 -27.09 16.77
CA SER A 135 -2.81 -27.79 17.57
C SER A 135 -1.40 -27.34 17.19
N GLU A 136 -0.43 -27.61 18.08
CA GLU A 136 0.99 -27.30 17.79
C GLU A 136 1.48 -28.05 16.54
N GLU A 137 1.05 -29.29 16.34
CA GLU A 137 1.38 -30.10 15.16
C GLU A 137 0.79 -29.50 13.87
N GLU A 138 -0.46 -29.02 13.91
CA GLU A 138 -1.06 -28.31 12.78
C GLU A 138 -0.24 -27.04 12.44
N VAL A 139 0.10 -26.23 13.42
CA VAL A 139 0.92 -25.02 13.23
C VAL A 139 2.27 -25.37 12.63
N GLN A 140 2.98 -26.38 13.13
CA GLN A 140 4.28 -26.79 12.59
C GLN A 140 4.17 -27.27 11.14
N MET A 141 3.17 -28.07 10.81
CA MET A 141 2.94 -28.55 9.46
C MET A 141 2.73 -27.40 8.46
N TYR A 142 1.90 -26.41 8.81
CA TYR A 142 1.65 -25.25 7.95
C TYR A 142 2.85 -24.30 7.87
N LYS A 143 3.64 -24.22 8.95
CA LYS A 143 4.85 -23.41 9.02
C LYS A 143 5.94 -23.90 8.05
N GLU A 144 5.96 -25.18 7.70
CA GLU A 144 6.87 -25.73 6.67
C GLU A 144 6.67 -25.09 5.30
N ALA A 145 5.49 -24.51 5.02
CA ALA A 145 5.21 -23.80 3.79
C ALA A 145 5.58 -22.30 3.83
N VAL A 146 5.95 -21.75 4.99
CA VAL A 146 6.30 -20.34 5.19
C VAL A 146 7.80 -20.14 5.06
N GLY A 147 8.20 -19.02 4.50
CA GLY A 147 9.59 -18.60 4.26
C GLY A 147 9.78 -18.10 2.82
N PHE A 148 10.11 -16.81 2.65
CA PHE A 148 10.30 -16.24 1.31
C PHE A 148 11.48 -16.87 0.57
N GLU A 149 12.42 -17.49 1.26
CA GLU A 149 13.50 -18.28 0.67
C GLU A 149 13.02 -19.48 -0.16
N LYS A 150 11.74 -19.86 -0.02
CA LYS A 150 11.07 -20.86 -0.86
C LYS A 150 10.62 -20.33 -2.22
N ILE A 151 10.70 -19.02 -2.40
CA ILE A 151 10.40 -18.32 -3.65
C ILE A 151 11.72 -18.02 -4.35
N ARG A 152 11.80 -18.34 -5.63
CA ARG A 152 12.94 -17.99 -6.47
C ARG A 152 12.48 -17.10 -7.62
N LEU A 153 13.08 -15.93 -7.73
CA LEU A 153 12.88 -14.99 -8.82
C LEU A 153 14.03 -15.13 -9.83
N ASN A 154 13.71 -15.18 -11.12
CA ASN A 154 14.69 -15.19 -12.21
C ASN A 154 14.52 -13.92 -13.07
N LYS A 155 15.46 -12.99 -12.92
CA LYS A 155 15.42 -11.69 -13.59
C LYS A 155 15.60 -11.78 -15.12
N GLN A 156 16.37 -12.76 -15.59
CA GLN A 156 16.66 -12.88 -17.02
C GLN A 156 15.42 -13.28 -17.81
N ASN A 157 14.60 -14.16 -17.23
CA ASN A 157 13.42 -14.72 -17.88
C ASN A 157 12.11 -14.11 -17.38
N LEU A 158 12.15 -13.25 -16.36
CA LEU A 158 10.97 -12.75 -15.64
C LEU A 158 10.07 -13.89 -15.17
N THR A 159 10.67 -14.86 -14.47
CA THR A 159 9.94 -16.02 -13.95
C THR A 159 10.03 -16.13 -12.43
N ILE A 160 9.07 -16.84 -11.86
CA ILE A 160 8.98 -17.22 -10.46
C ILE A 160 8.79 -18.73 -10.35
N THR A 161 9.46 -19.31 -9.35
CA THR A 161 9.23 -20.69 -8.91
C THR A 161 9.08 -20.73 -7.40
N LYS A 162 8.33 -21.72 -6.90
CA LYS A 162 8.28 -22.04 -5.48
C LYS A 162 8.70 -23.49 -5.24
N SER A 163 9.47 -23.70 -4.17
CA SER A 163 10.03 -25.02 -3.84
C SER A 163 9.07 -25.89 -2.99
N ASN A 164 7.89 -25.38 -2.64
CA ASN A 164 6.86 -26.09 -1.91
C ASN A 164 5.48 -25.66 -2.45
N SER A 165 4.65 -26.61 -2.86
CA SER A 165 3.32 -26.35 -3.44
C SER A 165 2.38 -25.60 -2.50
N ASN A 166 2.53 -25.78 -1.17
CA ASN A 166 1.73 -25.14 -0.16
C ASN A 166 2.18 -23.71 0.18
N THR A 167 3.37 -23.26 -0.30
CA THR A 167 3.80 -21.87 -0.13
C THR A 167 2.87 -20.96 -0.92
N ARG A 168 2.27 -19.99 -0.21
CA ARG A 168 1.35 -19.00 -0.78
C ARG A 168 1.66 -17.62 -0.24
N ILE A 169 1.62 -16.64 -1.12
CA ILE A 169 2.00 -15.25 -0.87
C ILE A 169 0.76 -14.43 -0.51
N ASP A 170 0.82 -13.69 0.58
CA ASP A 170 -0.12 -12.63 1.00
C ASP A 170 0.57 -11.27 0.91
N LEU A 171 0.04 -10.42 0.07
CA LEU A 171 0.58 -9.07 -0.16
C LEU A 171 -0.14 -7.98 0.65
N CYS A 172 -1.08 -8.33 1.53
CA CYS A 172 -1.94 -7.35 2.23
C CYS A 172 -1.17 -6.31 3.06
N GLY A 173 0.00 -6.67 3.62
CA GLY A 173 0.81 -5.76 4.44
C GLY A 173 1.82 -4.91 3.66
N ILE A 174 1.74 -4.86 2.31
CA ILE A 174 2.72 -4.13 1.49
C ILE A 174 2.12 -3.61 0.17
N ALA A 175 1.11 -4.28 -0.39
CA ALA A 175 0.55 -3.93 -1.68
C ALA A 175 -0.26 -2.62 -1.66
N LYS A 176 -0.84 -2.25 -0.52
CA LYS A 176 -1.54 -0.97 -0.39
C LYS A 176 -0.55 0.19 -0.51
N GLY A 177 0.52 0.15 0.26
CA GLY A 177 1.61 1.13 0.18
C GLY A 177 2.21 1.21 -1.22
N HIS A 178 2.46 0.08 -1.87
CA HIS A 178 2.93 0.03 -3.25
C HIS A 178 1.95 0.71 -4.22
N THR A 179 0.67 0.45 -4.08
CA THR A 179 -0.37 1.06 -4.94
C THR A 179 -0.43 2.58 -4.77
N VAL A 180 -0.29 3.07 -3.54
CA VAL A 180 -0.19 4.51 -3.25
C VAL A 180 1.06 5.10 -3.93
N ASP A 181 2.19 4.40 -3.93
CA ASP A 181 3.40 4.82 -4.67
C ASP A 181 3.15 4.85 -6.19
N LEU A 182 2.46 3.87 -6.76
CA LEU A 182 2.07 3.84 -8.17
C LEU A 182 1.13 5.00 -8.53
N LEU A 183 0.16 5.32 -7.68
CA LEU A 183 -0.74 6.45 -7.87
C LEU A 183 0.02 7.78 -7.88
N ILE A 184 0.93 7.98 -6.94
CA ILE A 184 1.82 9.17 -6.91
C ILE A 184 2.68 9.23 -8.17
N LYS A 185 3.25 8.11 -8.61
CA LYS A 185 4.00 8.05 -9.87
C LYS A 185 3.10 8.45 -11.05
N THR A 186 1.90 7.90 -11.14
CA THR A 186 0.92 8.23 -12.16
C THR A 186 0.61 9.73 -12.19
N LEU A 187 0.43 10.35 -11.02
CA LEU A 187 0.20 11.80 -10.92
C LEU A 187 1.41 12.61 -11.40
N LYS A 188 2.63 12.24 -10.97
CA LYS A 188 3.88 12.90 -11.41
C LYS A 188 4.09 12.79 -12.92
N ASP A 189 3.85 11.62 -13.51
CA ASP A 189 3.95 11.39 -14.95
C ASP A 189 2.95 12.27 -15.74
N ASN A 190 1.86 12.70 -15.11
CA ASN A 190 0.88 13.66 -15.64
C ASN A 190 1.13 15.10 -15.16
N ARG A 191 2.36 15.43 -14.74
CA ARG A 191 2.82 16.78 -14.36
C ARG A 191 2.12 17.36 -13.13
N ILE A 192 1.60 16.54 -12.24
CA ILE A 192 1.08 16.97 -10.95
C ILE A 192 2.24 17.04 -9.96
N CYS A 193 2.43 18.22 -9.37
CA CYS A 193 3.50 18.49 -8.42
C CYS A 193 3.01 18.55 -6.98
N ASN A 194 1.70 18.70 -6.77
CA ASN A 194 1.09 18.85 -5.46
C ASN A 194 -0.09 17.89 -5.33
N ALA A 195 0.05 16.86 -4.52
CA ALA A 195 -1.00 15.87 -4.31
C ALA A 195 -0.96 15.22 -2.94
N TYR A 196 -2.13 14.77 -2.49
CA TYR A 196 -2.35 13.87 -1.37
C TYR A 196 -3.06 12.64 -1.92
N VAL A 197 -2.54 11.48 -1.64
CA VAL A 197 -3.12 10.19 -2.02
C VAL A 197 -3.30 9.36 -0.75
N GLU A 198 -4.50 8.83 -0.57
CA GLU A 198 -4.86 7.91 0.51
C GLU A 198 -5.63 6.73 -0.06
N TRP A 199 -5.26 5.52 0.37
CA TRP A 199 -5.99 4.29 0.10
C TRP A 199 -5.86 3.31 1.26
N GLY A 200 -6.99 3.06 1.96
CA GLY A 200 -7.06 2.12 3.07
C GLY A 200 -6.24 2.50 4.30
N GLY A 201 -5.92 3.79 4.47
CA GLY A 201 -5.11 4.30 5.58
C GLY A 201 -3.64 4.53 5.25
N GLU A 202 -3.15 4.00 4.13
CA GLU A 202 -1.84 4.32 3.57
C GLU A 202 -1.92 5.65 2.82
N ILE A 203 -1.01 6.57 3.16
CA ILE A 203 -1.03 7.93 2.67
C ILE A 203 0.35 8.28 2.09
N LYS A 204 0.35 9.01 0.97
CA LYS A 204 1.56 9.67 0.47
C LYS A 204 1.23 11.04 -0.09
N THR A 205 2.14 11.99 0.15
CA THR A 205 1.99 13.34 -0.34
C THR A 205 3.16 13.76 -1.21
N ILE A 206 2.91 14.70 -2.11
CA ILE A 206 3.93 15.45 -2.83
C ILE A 206 3.57 16.95 -2.81
N GLY A 207 4.61 17.78 -2.75
CA GLY A 207 4.44 19.23 -2.75
C GLY A 207 3.55 19.76 -1.62
N LYS A 208 2.68 20.74 -1.93
CA LYS A 208 1.90 21.48 -0.95
C LYS A 208 0.40 21.36 -1.16
N HIS A 209 -0.33 21.56 -0.07
CA HIS A 209 -1.78 21.72 -0.10
C HIS A 209 -2.18 22.96 -0.94
N PRO A 210 -3.36 22.99 -1.58
CA PRO A 210 -3.83 24.12 -2.42
C PRO A 210 -3.74 25.51 -1.79
N ILE A 211 -3.81 25.61 -0.46
CA ILE A 211 -3.68 26.89 0.27
C ILE A 211 -2.23 27.25 0.64
N GLY A 212 -1.23 26.54 0.08
CA GLY A 212 0.19 26.88 0.24
C GLY A 212 0.90 26.30 1.46
N ARG A 213 0.19 25.66 2.43
CA ARG A 213 0.80 24.96 3.57
C ARG A 213 1.26 23.56 3.21
N TYR A 214 2.03 22.90 4.06
CA TYR A 214 2.27 21.46 3.96
C TYR A 214 0.98 20.65 4.21
N TRP A 215 1.00 19.41 3.78
CA TRP A 215 -0.08 18.47 4.05
C TRP A 215 -0.10 18.13 5.53
N GLN A 216 -1.30 17.95 6.10
CA GLN A 216 -1.48 17.55 7.48
C GLN A 216 -2.25 16.25 7.55
N VAL A 217 -1.75 15.33 8.35
CA VAL A 217 -2.34 14.00 8.58
C VAL A 217 -2.45 13.79 10.09
N ILE A 218 -3.54 13.19 10.51
CA ILE A 218 -3.70 12.74 11.90
C ILE A 218 -3.58 11.21 11.88
N PRO A 219 -2.48 10.65 12.38
CA PRO A 219 -2.36 9.20 12.55
C PRO A 219 -3.18 8.76 13.77
N ILE A 220 -4.50 8.75 13.61
CA ILE A 220 -5.53 8.63 14.66
C ILE A 220 -5.26 7.45 15.60
N LYS A 221 -4.63 6.41 15.09
CA LYS A 221 -4.38 5.17 15.83
C LYS A 221 -3.23 5.28 16.83
N THR A 222 -2.28 6.19 16.55
CA THR A 222 -1.08 6.41 17.38
C THR A 222 -1.00 7.81 17.97
N LEU A 223 -1.58 8.81 17.29
CA LEU A 223 -1.60 10.21 17.72
C LEU A 223 -2.99 10.79 17.52
N ASN A 224 -3.35 11.75 18.37
CA ASN A 224 -4.59 12.52 18.25
C ASN A 224 -4.35 13.94 17.71
N THR A 225 -3.10 14.27 17.34
CA THR A 225 -2.70 15.58 16.84
C THR A 225 -2.23 15.49 15.41
N PRO A 226 -2.49 16.52 14.58
CA PRO A 226 -2.00 16.54 13.21
C PRO A 226 -0.48 16.68 13.17
N ILE A 227 0.14 15.94 12.26
CA ILE A 227 1.55 16.10 11.88
C ILE A 227 1.62 16.68 10.47
N GLU A 228 2.62 17.51 10.23
CA GLU A 228 2.91 18.01 8.88
C GLU A 228 3.79 17.01 8.13
N ILE A 229 3.41 16.71 6.91
CA ILE A 229 4.18 15.83 6.02
C ILE A 229 4.48 16.54 4.70
N ASN A 230 5.72 16.39 4.23
CA ASN A 230 6.17 16.98 2.98
C ASN A 230 6.87 15.92 2.14
N SER A 231 6.25 15.57 1.00
CA SER A 231 6.77 14.56 0.07
C SER A 231 7.17 13.25 0.77
N CYS A 232 6.34 12.83 1.70
CA CYS A 232 6.53 11.69 2.56
C CYS A 232 5.32 10.77 2.51
N ALA A 233 5.52 9.50 2.80
CA ALA A 233 4.48 8.52 3.03
C ALA A 233 4.31 8.25 4.52
N ILE A 234 3.10 7.84 4.89
CA ILE A 234 2.73 7.41 6.23
C ILE A 234 1.80 6.20 6.10
N ALA A 235 2.10 5.16 6.85
CA ALA A 235 1.26 3.97 6.96
C ALA A 235 1.12 3.54 8.41
N SER A 236 -0.01 2.92 8.75
CA SER A 236 -0.30 2.50 10.11
C SER A 236 -0.85 1.08 10.14
N SER A 237 -0.38 0.29 11.10
CA SER A 237 -0.91 -1.03 11.45
C SER A 237 -1.43 -1.03 12.88
N GLY A 238 -2.36 -1.92 13.19
CA GLY A 238 -2.91 -2.04 14.53
C GLY A 238 -3.71 -3.31 14.75
N ASN A 239 -3.87 -3.70 15.99
CA ASN A 239 -4.54 -4.93 16.41
C ASN A 239 -6.07 -4.84 16.48
N TYR A 240 -6.64 -3.67 16.27
CA TYR A 240 -8.08 -3.36 16.42
C TYR A 240 -8.91 -3.63 15.15
N GLU A 241 -8.31 -4.05 14.03
CA GLU A 241 -9.05 -4.27 12.77
C GLU A 241 -9.85 -5.57 12.79
N GLN A 242 -9.24 -6.64 13.30
CA GLN A 242 -9.87 -7.94 13.45
C GLN A 242 -9.28 -8.66 14.66
N GLU A 243 -10.16 -9.10 15.56
CA GLU A 243 -9.80 -9.83 16.77
C GLU A 243 -10.79 -10.95 17.06
N TRP A 244 -10.31 -12.01 17.70
CA TRP A 244 -11.11 -13.18 18.11
C TRP A 244 -10.73 -13.58 19.52
N THR A 245 -11.71 -13.75 20.39
CA THR A 245 -11.50 -14.26 21.76
C THR A 245 -11.85 -15.73 21.81
N VAL A 246 -10.85 -16.56 22.15
CA VAL A 246 -10.98 -18.01 22.34
C VAL A 246 -10.27 -18.39 23.64
N GLU A 247 -10.91 -19.14 24.53
CA GLU A 247 -10.34 -19.62 25.80
C GLU A 247 -9.69 -18.51 26.66
N ASN A 248 -10.37 -17.35 26.77
CA ASN A 248 -9.90 -16.15 27.50
C ASN A 248 -8.64 -15.47 26.90
N LYS A 249 -8.23 -15.82 25.71
CA LYS A 249 -7.16 -15.16 24.95
C LYS A 249 -7.74 -14.43 23.75
N THR A 250 -7.28 -13.22 23.50
CA THR A 250 -7.69 -12.44 22.33
C THR A 250 -6.56 -12.40 21.32
N TYR A 251 -6.83 -12.93 20.14
CA TYR A 251 -5.90 -13.05 19.01
C TYR A 251 -6.21 -12.03 17.95
N THR A 252 -5.16 -11.49 17.31
CA THR A 252 -5.29 -10.58 16.17
C THR A 252 -5.22 -11.34 14.85
N HIS A 253 -5.42 -10.63 13.74
CA HIS A 253 -5.20 -11.17 12.39
C HIS A 253 -3.71 -11.20 11.97
N ILE A 254 -2.81 -10.63 12.77
CA ILE A 254 -1.38 -10.52 12.45
C ILE A 254 -0.68 -11.77 12.99
N ILE A 255 -0.11 -12.56 12.07
CA ILE A 255 0.61 -13.79 12.39
C ILE A 255 2.11 -13.50 12.47
N HIS A 256 2.76 -13.97 13.53
CA HIS A 256 4.21 -13.87 13.68
C HIS A 256 4.90 -15.03 12.93
N PRO A 257 5.69 -14.75 11.87
CA PRO A 257 6.21 -15.79 10.97
C PRO A 257 7.08 -16.85 11.68
N LYS A 258 7.87 -16.41 12.66
CA LYS A 258 8.81 -17.32 13.36
C LYS A 258 8.11 -18.26 14.34
N THR A 259 7.05 -17.81 15.00
CA THR A 259 6.28 -18.67 15.92
C THR A 259 5.19 -19.43 15.20
N GLY A 260 4.66 -18.88 14.09
CA GLY A 260 3.50 -19.41 13.38
C GLY A 260 2.16 -19.07 14.05
N CYS A 261 2.16 -18.25 15.10
CA CYS A 261 0.99 -17.90 15.89
C CYS A 261 0.57 -16.44 15.66
N PRO A 262 -0.73 -16.12 15.79
CA PRO A 262 -1.20 -14.75 15.79
C PRO A 262 -0.70 -14.02 17.06
N LEU A 263 -0.63 -12.70 16.96
CA LEU A 263 -0.35 -11.88 18.13
C LEU A 263 -1.52 -11.96 19.11
N GLU A 264 -1.20 -12.21 20.36
CA GLU A 264 -2.14 -12.19 21.48
C GLU A 264 -2.18 -10.78 22.07
N ILE A 265 -3.37 -10.22 22.25
CA ILE A 265 -3.56 -8.90 22.88
C ILE A 265 -3.42 -9.06 24.39
N ASN A 266 -2.45 -8.36 24.96
CA ASN A 266 -2.21 -8.27 26.40
C ASN A 266 -1.77 -6.85 26.78
N GLU A 267 -1.57 -6.60 28.07
CA GLU A 267 -1.23 -5.27 28.60
C GLU A 267 0.08 -4.69 28.03
N LYS A 268 1.02 -5.53 27.59
CA LYS A 268 2.32 -5.11 27.05
C LYS A 268 2.36 -5.04 25.54
N SER A 269 1.38 -5.63 24.84
CA SER A 269 1.42 -5.75 23.39
C SER A 269 1.41 -4.39 22.69
N VAL A 270 2.09 -4.32 21.56
CA VAL A 270 1.99 -3.18 20.65
C VAL A 270 0.55 -3.10 20.13
N GLN A 271 -0.12 -1.97 20.35
CA GLN A 271 -1.51 -1.76 19.96
C GLN A 271 -1.64 -1.18 18.55
N ALA A 272 -0.75 -0.24 18.21
CA ALA A 272 -0.71 0.39 16.92
C ALA A 272 0.69 0.95 16.63
N THR A 273 1.03 0.97 15.36
CA THR A 273 2.27 1.55 14.86
C THR A 273 1.97 2.47 13.68
N THR A 274 2.74 3.52 13.54
CA THR A 274 2.73 4.41 12.38
C THR A 274 4.17 4.65 11.95
N VAL A 275 4.45 4.49 10.68
CA VAL A 275 5.78 4.68 10.08
C VAL A 275 5.73 5.76 9.02
N LEU A 276 6.72 6.65 9.03
CA LEU A 276 6.97 7.65 8.00
C LEU A 276 8.16 7.20 7.16
N HIS A 277 8.03 7.24 5.83
CA HIS A 277 9.10 6.88 4.90
C HIS A 277 8.91 7.55 3.53
N GLU A 278 9.95 7.63 2.71
CA GLU A 278 9.83 8.16 1.34
C GLU A 278 8.97 7.27 0.43
N LYS A 279 9.07 5.94 0.57
CA LYS A 279 8.25 4.95 -0.14
C LYS A 279 7.12 4.48 0.78
N CYS A 280 5.90 4.54 0.29
CA CYS A 280 4.72 4.08 1.03
C CYS A 280 4.73 2.55 1.23
N LEU A 281 5.25 1.81 0.26
CA LEU A 281 5.49 0.37 0.35
C LEU A 281 6.29 0.01 1.61
N TYR A 282 7.40 0.71 1.88
CA TYR A 282 8.22 0.45 3.07
C TYR A 282 7.51 0.88 4.36
N ALA A 283 6.81 2.01 4.34
CA ALA A 283 6.04 2.44 5.50
C ALA A 283 4.99 1.39 5.90
N ASP A 284 4.25 0.83 4.94
CA ASP A 284 3.22 -0.20 5.13
C ASP A 284 3.83 -1.48 5.73
N ALA A 285 4.87 -2.02 5.09
CA ALA A 285 5.53 -3.24 5.56
C ALA A 285 6.21 -3.07 6.93
N MET A 286 6.87 -1.93 7.18
CA MET A 286 7.50 -1.67 8.48
C MET A 286 6.47 -1.45 9.59
N ALA A 287 5.34 -0.80 9.30
CA ALA A 287 4.25 -0.67 10.26
C ALA A 287 3.75 -2.06 10.72
N THR A 288 3.56 -2.99 9.78
CA THR A 288 3.20 -4.38 10.11
C THR A 288 4.31 -5.08 10.91
N THR A 289 5.59 -4.91 10.52
CA THR A 289 6.74 -5.51 11.20
C THR A 289 6.83 -5.07 12.66
N LEU A 290 6.63 -3.78 12.93
CA LEU A 290 6.70 -3.22 14.28
C LEU A 290 5.62 -3.74 15.23
N MET A 291 4.51 -4.23 14.70
CA MET A 291 3.48 -4.90 15.51
C MET A 291 3.96 -6.22 16.11
N LEU A 292 4.98 -6.88 15.52
CA LEU A 292 5.42 -8.23 15.89
C LEU A 292 6.33 -8.28 17.12
N PHE A 293 6.71 -7.14 17.68
CA PHE A 293 7.56 -7.10 18.88
C PHE A 293 6.74 -7.31 20.15
N PRO A 294 7.33 -7.97 21.17
CA PRO A 294 6.64 -8.30 22.42
C PRO A 294 6.18 -7.08 23.22
N SER A 295 6.88 -5.93 23.06
CA SER A 295 6.57 -4.69 23.76
C SER A 295 6.81 -3.45 22.87
N LYS A 296 6.24 -2.33 23.30
CA LYS A 296 6.47 -1.03 22.69
C LYS A 296 7.96 -0.65 22.70
N GLU A 297 8.64 -0.91 23.81
CA GLU A 297 10.06 -0.56 24.01
C GLU A 297 10.96 -1.31 23.04
N GLU A 298 10.74 -2.63 22.86
CA GLU A 298 11.49 -3.43 21.90
C GLU A 298 11.21 -3.01 20.46
N SER A 299 9.94 -2.74 20.14
CA SER A 299 9.52 -2.21 18.83
C SER A 299 10.20 -0.88 18.53
N GLN A 300 10.20 0.04 19.51
CA GLN A 300 10.82 1.36 19.37
C GLN A 300 12.34 1.25 19.18
N LEU A 301 13.01 0.43 20.00
CA LEU A 301 14.45 0.20 19.90
C LEU A 301 14.84 -0.35 18.52
N TRP A 302 14.08 -1.32 18.02
CA TRP A 302 14.34 -1.87 16.70
C TRP A 302 14.14 -0.82 15.61
N ALA A 303 13.06 -0.02 15.69
CA ALA A 303 12.80 1.06 14.73
C ALA A 303 13.95 2.08 14.70
N GLU A 304 14.46 2.48 15.85
CA GLU A 304 15.61 3.40 15.98
C GLU A 304 16.87 2.80 15.36
N CYS A 305 17.14 1.52 15.56
CA CYS A 305 18.27 0.82 14.93
C CYS A 305 18.15 0.77 13.40
N GLN A 306 16.92 0.81 12.85
CA GLN A 306 16.68 0.88 11.41
C GLN A 306 16.62 2.33 10.88
N GLY A 307 16.74 3.34 11.75
CA GLY A 307 16.62 4.75 11.37
C GLY A 307 15.21 5.17 10.94
N LEU A 308 14.18 4.46 11.41
CA LEU A 308 12.78 4.73 11.06
C LEU A 308 12.22 5.89 11.91
N THR A 309 11.43 6.75 11.29
CA THR A 309 10.59 7.73 12.00
C THR A 309 9.24 7.07 12.29
N THR A 310 8.93 6.89 13.57
CA THR A 310 7.77 6.09 13.99
C THR A 310 6.99 6.72 15.14
N TYR A 311 5.71 6.34 15.24
CA TYR A 311 4.86 6.54 16.42
C TYR A 311 4.30 5.18 16.80
N ILE A 312 4.58 4.74 18.02
CA ILE A 312 4.18 3.42 18.52
C ILE A 312 3.31 3.59 19.75
N LYS A 313 2.11 3.02 19.71
CA LYS A 313 1.21 2.92 20.84
C LYS A 313 1.30 1.51 21.42
N GLY A 314 1.66 1.40 22.70
CA GLY A 314 1.64 0.16 23.47
C GLY A 314 0.54 0.20 24.51
N GLY A 315 0.38 -0.89 25.25
CA GLY A 315 -0.33 -0.88 26.52
C GLY A 315 0.36 0.07 27.51
N ASP A 316 -0.41 0.70 28.38
CA ASP A 316 0.16 1.49 29.48
C ASP A 316 0.92 0.53 30.41
N SER A 317 2.22 0.80 30.61
CA SER A 317 3.07 0.10 31.59
C SER A 317 2.80 0.60 32.99
#